data_7f23347524c017c93315b3c0fffc01ea
#
_entry.id   7f23347524c017c93315b3c0fffc01ea
#
_cell.length_a   1.000
_cell.length_b   1.000
_cell.length_c   1.000
_cell.angle_alpha   90.00
_cell.angle_beta   90.00
_cell.angle_gamma   90.00
#
_symmetry.space_group_name_H-M   'P 1'
#
loop_
_entity.id
_entity.type
_entity.pdbx_description
1 polymer ?
#
loop_
_entity_poly.entity_id
_entity_poly.type
_entity_poly.pdbx_seq_one_letter_code
_entity_poly.pdbx_strand_id
1 'polypeptide(L)'
;MYKIIILQTGSFDSNKSVIERRYSDFEKLHRNLLEDFSEEMEDVTFPKKALTGNFTDEIISERKLAFKDYLRLLYSMKFIRRSKKFIDFLTKPELQEAYGCLRGGQYNKALDILLEVIRLQERLTRGN
;
A
#
# COMPACT_ATOMS: atom_id res chain seq x y z
N MET A 1 0.21 7.85 11.80
CA MET A 1 -0.35 7.11 10.65
C MET A 1 -0.09 7.89 9.38
N TYR A 2 0.36 7.24 8.33
CA TYR A 2 0.64 7.89 7.04
C TYR A 2 -0.45 7.55 6.05
N LYS A 3 -1.03 8.60 5.43
CA LYS A 3 -1.95 8.43 4.31
C LYS A 3 -1.14 8.39 3.03
N ILE A 4 -1.31 7.33 2.25
CA ILE A 4 -0.57 7.15 1.03
C ILE A 4 -1.52 7.15 -0.15
N ILE A 5 -1.23 8.02 -1.12
CA ILE A 5 -2.00 8.09 -2.35
C ILE A 5 -1.28 7.22 -3.38
N ILE A 6 -1.94 6.16 -3.81
CA ILE A 6 -1.40 5.31 -4.86
C ILE A 6 -1.96 5.81 -6.19
N LEU A 7 -1.07 6.36 -7.00
CA LEU A 7 -1.43 6.82 -8.32
C LEU A 7 -1.55 5.62 -9.23
N GLN A 8 -2.63 5.56 -9.96
CA GLN A 8 -2.84 4.50 -10.93
C GLN A 8 -1.99 4.77 -12.17
N THR A 9 -1.13 3.82 -12.49
CA THR A 9 -0.30 3.93 -13.68
C THR A 9 -1.05 3.39 -14.88
N GLY A 10 -1.03 4.13 -15.99
CA GLY A 10 -1.48 3.63 -17.28
C GLY A 10 -2.97 3.60 -17.55
N SER A 11 -3.79 4.19 -16.71
CA SER A 11 -5.21 4.33 -17.02
C SER A 11 -5.59 5.80 -17.09
N PHE A 12 -6.57 6.09 -17.92
CA PHE A 12 -7.17 7.42 -17.99
C PHE A 12 -8.01 7.71 -16.77
N ASP A 13 -8.04 6.79 -15.84
CA ASP A 13 -8.83 6.89 -14.65
C ASP A 13 -8.08 7.76 -13.66
N SER A 14 -8.63 8.93 -13.35
CA SER A 14 -8.09 9.83 -12.36
C SER A 14 -8.34 9.35 -10.93
N ASN A 15 -8.89 8.16 -10.77
CA ASN A 15 -9.20 7.61 -9.45
C ASN A 15 -7.92 7.29 -8.69
N LYS A 16 -7.74 7.99 -7.58
CA LYS A 16 -6.65 7.77 -6.67
C LYS A 16 -7.14 6.87 -5.54
N SER A 17 -6.48 5.74 -5.37
CA SER A 17 -6.73 4.91 -4.19
C SER A 17 -5.92 5.46 -3.03
N VAL A 18 -6.60 5.80 -1.95
CA VAL A 18 -5.95 6.29 -0.74
C VAL A 18 -5.96 5.18 0.29
N ILE A 19 -4.79 4.80 0.77
CA ILE A 19 -4.68 3.84 1.87
C ILE A 19 -4.02 4.52 3.06
N GLU A 20 -4.39 4.05 4.25
CA GLU A 20 -3.81 4.52 5.50
C GLU A 20 -3.04 3.37 6.14
N ARG A 21 -1.74 3.56 6.33
CA ARG A 21 -0.87 2.55 6.94
C ARG A 21 0.05 3.23 7.94
N ARG A 22 0.37 2.50 9.00
CA ARG A 22 1.29 2.97 10.04
C ARG A 22 2.72 2.62 9.65
N TYR A 23 3.67 3.32 10.26
CA TYR A 23 5.08 2.99 10.06
C TYR A 23 5.35 1.51 10.34
N SER A 24 4.78 0.98 11.41
CA SER A 24 4.95 -0.43 11.77
C SER A 24 4.41 -1.41 10.72
N ASP A 25 3.37 -1.01 10.00
CA ASP A 25 2.83 -1.83 8.90
C ASP A 25 3.85 -1.92 7.76
N PHE A 26 4.51 -0.80 7.45
CA PHE A 26 5.57 -0.78 6.44
C PHE A 26 6.79 -1.59 6.88
N GLU A 27 7.18 -1.50 8.14
CA GLU A 27 8.28 -2.30 8.67
C GLU A 27 8.00 -3.79 8.53
N LYS A 28 6.78 -4.20 8.83
CA LYS A 28 6.36 -5.60 8.72
C LYS A 28 6.40 -6.05 7.26
N LEU A 29 5.89 -5.21 6.36
CA LEU A 29 5.94 -5.49 4.93
C LEU A 29 7.39 -5.69 4.47
N HIS A 30 8.27 -4.77 4.85
CA HIS A 30 9.67 -4.82 4.45
C HIS A 30 10.34 -6.11 4.94
N ARG A 31 10.14 -6.48 6.21
CA ARG A 31 10.67 -7.73 6.76
C ARG A 31 10.16 -8.94 6.00
N ASN A 32 8.85 -8.97 5.73
CA ASN A 32 8.23 -10.08 5.01
C ASN A 32 8.80 -10.22 3.60
N LEU A 33 9.00 -9.10 2.91
CA LEU A 33 9.56 -9.12 1.57
C LEU A 33 11.04 -9.50 1.57
N LEU A 34 11.80 -9.08 2.59
CA LEU A 34 13.19 -9.50 2.73
C LEU A 34 13.31 -11.02 2.90
N GLU A 35 12.38 -11.63 3.61
CA GLU A 35 12.36 -13.08 3.76
C GLU A 35 12.06 -13.81 2.46
N ASP A 36 11.10 -13.29 1.70
CA ASP A 36 10.63 -13.95 0.48
C ASP A 36 11.45 -13.58 -0.77
N PHE A 37 12.02 -12.40 -0.80
CA PHE A 37 12.68 -11.83 -1.98
C PHE A 37 14.01 -11.18 -1.59
N SER A 38 14.88 -11.93 -0.91
CA SER A 38 16.12 -11.38 -0.38
C SER A 38 17.01 -10.74 -1.43
N GLU A 39 17.09 -11.32 -2.64
CA GLU A 39 17.91 -10.77 -3.71
C GLU A 39 17.33 -9.48 -4.26
N GLU A 40 16.03 -9.47 -4.57
CA GLU A 40 15.33 -8.33 -5.13
C GLU A 40 15.30 -7.16 -4.15
N MET A 41 15.26 -7.45 -2.85
CA MET A 41 15.18 -6.44 -1.81
C MET A 41 16.54 -5.92 -1.35
N GLU A 42 17.62 -6.49 -1.84
CA GLU A 42 18.98 -6.14 -1.40
C GLU A 42 19.27 -4.65 -1.53
N ASP A 43 18.87 -4.05 -2.65
CA ASP A 43 19.12 -2.65 -2.94
C ASP A 43 17.97 -1.72 -2.54
N VAL A 44 16.93 -2.26 -1.91
CA VAL A 44 15.78 -1.46 -1.49
C VAL A 44 16.02 -0.86 -0.12
N THR A 45 16.10 0.46 -0.06
CA THR A 45 16.29 1.19 1.19
C THR A 45 14.96 1.49 1.83
N PHE A 46 14.82 1.09 3.10
CA PHE A 46 13.61 1.40 3.86
C PHE A 46 13.72 2.79 4.47
N PRO A 47 12.65 3.62 4.41
CA PRO A 47 12.68 4.95 5.01
C PRO A 47 12.95 4.90 6.51
N LYS A 48 13.88 5.73 6.98
CA LYS A 48 14.28 5.75 8.38
C LYS A 48 13.20 6.33 9.28
N LYS A 49 13.07 5.76 10.48
CA LYS A 49 12.20 6.30 11.50
C LYS A 49 12.76 7.63 12.02
N ALA A 50 11.88 8.62 12.28
CA ALA A 50 12.33 9.88 12.88
C ALA A 50 12.85 9.65 14.28
N LEU A 51 14.07 10.11 14.53
CA LEU A 51 14.70 9.97 15.83
C LEU A 51 14.21 10.99 16.84
N THR A 52 13.60 12.06 16.37
CA THR A 52 13.09 13.13 17.24
C THR A 52 11.58 13.21 17.08
N GLY A 53 10.88 13.45 18.19
CA GLY A 53 9.43 13.59 18.20
C GLY A 53 8.90 14.84 17.48
N ASN A 54 9.70 15.42 16.60
CA ASN A 54 9.29 16.59 15.81
C ASN A 54 8.41 16.15 14.65
N PHE A 55 7.10 16.25 14.86
CA PHE A 55 6.13 15.95 13.82
C PHE A 55 5.72 17.25 13.13
N THR A 56 6.68 17.95 12.53
CA THR A 56 6.37 19.11 11.70
C THR A 56 5.70 18.63 10.41
N ASP A 57 4.88 19.48 9.82
CA ASP A 57 4.22 19.17 8.55
C ASP A 57 5.22 18.81 7.46
N GLU A 58 6.40 19.46 7.48
CA GLU A 58 7.46 19.16 6.52
C GLU A 58 7.98 17.73 6.67
N ILE A 59 8.24 17.30 7.90
CA ILE A 59 8.73 15.93 8.17
C ILE A 59 7.68 14.90 7.78
N ILE A 60 6.41 15.18 8.09
CA ILE A 60 5.31 14.30 7.71
C ILE A 60 5.22 14.19 6.19
N SER A 61 5.32 15.30 5.47
CA SER A 61 5.28 15.32 4.01
C SER A 61 6.45 14.56 3.40
N GLU A 62 7.65 14.76 3.92
CA GLU A 62 8.84 14.04 3.45
C GLU A 62 8.69 12.53 3.62
N ARG A 63 8.11 12.11 4.74
CA ARG A 63 7.89 10.69 5.00
C ARG A 63 6.86 10.08 4.10
N LYS A 64 5.76 10.80 3.85
CA LYS A 64 4.75 10.36 2.89
C LYS A 64 5.36 10.16 1.51
N LEU A 65 6.20 11.10 1.10
CA LEU A 65 6.88 10.99 -0.19
C LEU A 65 7.85 9.80 -0.20
N ALA A 66 8.62 9.61 0.86
CA ALA A 66 9.57 8.51 0.96
C ALA A 66 8.85 7.15 0.87
N PHE A 67 7.73 6.99 1.57
CA PHE A 67 6.97 5.75 1.49
C PHE A 67 6.27 5.58 0.15
N LYS A 68 5.84 6.67 -0.46
CA LYS A 68 5.27 6.62 -1.80
C LYS A 68 6.30 6.12 -2.81
N ASP A 69 7.53 6.63 -2.75
CA ASP A 69 8.61 6.19 -3.60
C ASP A 69 8.99 4.74 -3.31
N TYR A 70 9.01 4.35 -2.05
CA TYR A 70 9.24 2.98 -1.62
C TYR A 70 8.22 2.03 -2.26
N LEU A 71 6.94 2.34 -2.16
CA LEU A 71 5.88 1.52 -2.75
C LEU A 71 5.96 1.48 -4.26
N ARG A 72 6.31 2.60 -4.91
CA ARG A 72 6.50 2.62 -6.36
C ARG A 72 7.61 1.69 -6.80
N LEU A 73 8.71 1.69 -6.06
CA LEU A 73 9.82 0.79 -6.36
C LEU A 73 9.38 -0.68 -6.24
N LEU A 74 8.69 -1.02 -5.16
CA LEU A 74 8.17 -2.38 -4.98
C LEU A 74 7.18 -2.75 -6.09
N TYR A 75 6.32 -1.82 -6.46
CA TYR A 75 5.34 -2.04 -7.53
C TYR A 75 6.02 -2.30 -8.87
N SER A 76 7.17 -1.67 -9.12
CA SER A 76 7.90 -1.85 -10.36
C SER A 76 8.49 -3.25 -10.53
N MET A 77 8.63 -3.99 -9.42
CA MET A 77 9.17 -5.35 -9.45
C MET A 77 8.02 -6.36 -9.56
N LYS A 78 7.94 -7.01 -10.71
CA LYS A 78 6.81 -7.89 -11.07
C LYS A 78 6.50 -8.96 -10.02
N PHE A 79 7.52 -9.65 -9.51
CA PHE A 79 7.29 -10.74 -8.55
C PHE A 79 6.84 -10.20 -7.20
N ILE A 80 7.35 -9.05 -6.78
CA ILE A 80 6.93 -8.41 -5.54
C ILE A 80 5.52 -7.86 -5.69
N ARG A 81 5.24 -7.16 -6.78
CA ARG A 81 3.90 -6.60 -7.06
C ARG A 81 2.80 -7.68 -6.99
N ARG A 82 3.11 -8.88 -7.43
CA ARG A 82 2.15 -9.99 -7.47
C ARG A 82 2.18 -10.87 -6.22
N SER A 83 3.07 -10.57 -5.27
CA SER A 83 3.19 -11.38 -4.05
C SER A 83 1.99 -11.18 -3.15
N LYS A 84 1.64 -12.24 -2.42
CA LYS A 84 0.52 -12.20 -1.48
C LYS A 84 0.73 -11.13 -0.41
N LYS A 85 1.95 -11.01 0.11
CA LYS A 85 2.24 -10.07 1.19
C LYS A 85 2.10 -8.61 0.75
N PHE A 86 2.52 -8.30 -0.47
CA PHE A 86 2.36 -6.96 -1.02
C PHE A 86 0.89 -6.65 -1.30
N ILE A 87 0.18 -7.60 -1.91
CA ILE A 87 -1.26 -7.45 -2.19
C ILE A 87 -2.04 -7.29 -0.89
N ASP A 88 -1.76 -8.12 0.11
CA ASP A 88 -2.40 -8.03 1.42
C ASP A 88 -2.14 -6.68 2.08
N PHE A 89 -0.90 -6.17 2.00
CA PHE A 89 -0.58 -4.85 2.54
C PHE A 89 -1.45 -3.76 1.93
N LEU A 90 -1.73 -3.85 0.64
CA LEU A 90 -2.49 -2.83 -0.07
C LEU A 90 -4.01 -3.02 0.03
N THR A 91 -4.49 -4.21 0.40
CA THR A 91 -5.93 -4.52 0.29
C THR A 91 -6.57 -5.04 1.56
N LYS A 92 -5.83 -5.72 2.42
CA LYS A 92 -6.44 -6.46 3.55
C LYS A 92 -7.22 -5.59 4.52
N PRO A 93 -6.73 -4.43 4.99
CA PRO A 93 -7.52 -3.60 5.89
C PRO A 93 -8.84 -3.13 5.29
N GLU A 94 -8.83 -2.77 4.00
CA GLU A 94 -10.04 -2.35 3.29
C GLU A 94 -11.02 -3.50 3.12
N LEU A 95 -10.53 -4.71 2.87
CA LEU A 95 -11.39 -5.89 2.82
C LEU A 95 -12.06 -6.15 4.16
N GLN A 96 -11.33 -6.00 5.25
CA GLN A 96 -11.87 -6.17 6.59
C GLN A 96 -12.95 -5.12 6.88
N GLU A 97 -12.71 -3.87 6.45
CA GLU A 97 -13.71 -2.81 6.56
C GLU A 97 -14.98 -3.15 5.78
N ALA A 98 -14.82 -3.63 4.53
CA ALA A 98 -15.95 -4.01 3.71
C ALA A 98 -16.77 -5.13 4.36
N TYR A 99 -16.13 -6.14 4.91
CA TYR A 99 -16.82 -7.22 5.60
C TYR A 99 -17.55 -6.71 6.84
N GLY A 100 -16.97 -5.76 7.58
CA GLY A 100 -17.64 -5.10 8.68
C GLY A 100 -18.89 -4.36 8.23
N CYS A 101 -18.82 -3.67 7.11
CA CYS A 101 -19.96 -2.98 6.52
C CYS A 101 -21.06 -3.95 6.12
N LEU A 102 -20.70 -5.10 5.53
CA LEU A 102 -21.67 -6.14 5.19
C LEU A 102 -22.39 -6.65 6.42
N ARG A 103 -21.66 -6.95 7.49
CA ARG A 103 -22.27 -7.41 8.74
C ARG A 103 -23.18 -6.36 9.36
N GLY A 104 -22.86 -5.08 9.18
CA GLY A 104 -23.66 -3.97 9.70
C GLY A 104 -24.77 -3.50 8.77
N GLY A 105 -24.97 -4.14 7.63
CA GLY A 105 -26.02 -3.77 6.68
C GLY A 105 -25.70 -2.58 5.80
N GLN A 106 -24.44 -2.11 5.79
CA GLN A 106 -24.02 -0.98 4.96
C GLN A 106 -23.55 -1.50 3.58
N TYR A 107 -24.48 -2.01 2.81
CA TYR A 107 -24.15 -2.72 1.57
C TYR A 107 -23.54 -1.84 0.48
N ASN A 108 -24.04 -0.62 0.33
CA ASN A 108 -23.50 0.28 -0.70
C ASN A 108 -22.05 0.66 -0.40
N LYS A 109 -21.74 0.94 0.87
CA LYS A 109 -20.39 1.26 1.27
C LYS A 109 -19.46 0.06 1.07
N ALA A 110 -19.92 -1.14 1.45
CA ALA A 110 -19.15 -2.36 1.24
C ALA A 110 -18.86 -2.58 -0.23
N LEU A 111 -19.85 -2.39 -1.09
CA LEU A 111 -19.69 -2.54 -2.53
C LEU A 111 -18.66 -1.58 -3.10
N ASP A 112 -18.70 -0.31 -2.69
CA ASP A 112 -17.73 0.69 -3.15
C ASP A 112 -16.30 0.30 -2.77
N ILE A 113 -16.11 -0.15 -1.52
CA ILE A 113 -14.78 -0.59 -1.06
C ILE A 113 -14.31 -1.81 -1.86
N LEU A 114 -15.17 -2.80 -2.04
CA LEU A 114 -14.82 -4.02 -2.77
C LEU A 114 -14.48 -3.73 -4.22
N LEU A 115 -15.19 -2.83 -4.88
CA LEU A 115 -14.89 -2.45 -6.27
C LEU A 115 -13.51 -1.80 -6.37
N GLU A 116 -13.14 -0.94 -5.44
CA GLU A 116 -11.81 -0.33 -5.42
C GLU A 116 -10.71 -1.37 -5.20
N VAL A 117 -10.95 -2.31 -4.28
CA VAL A 117 -9.99 -3.39 -4.02
C VAL A 117 -9.79 -4.25 -5.27
N ILE A 118 -10.88 -4.60 -5.96
CA ILE A 118 -10.80 -5.39 -7.19
C ILE A 118 -9.99 -4.66 -8.26
N ARG A 119 -10.23 -3.36 -8.45
CA ARG A 119 -9.48 -2.56 -9.42
C ARG A 119 -7.99 -2.54 -9.11
N LEU A 120 -7.65 -2.41 -7.83
CA LEU A 120 -6.26 -2.42 -7.40
C LEU A 120 -5.64 -3.79 -7.64
N GLN A 121 -6.31 -4.88 -7.27
CA GLN A 121 -5.81 -6.23 -7.48
C GLN A 121 -5.58 -6.52 -8.95
N GLU A 122 -6.47 -6.08 -9.82
CA GLU A 122 -6.29 -6.26 -11.25
C GLU A 122 -5.01 -5.59 -11.75
N ARG A 123 -4.71 -4.40 -11.26
CA ARG A 123 -3.48 -3.70 -11.64
C ARG A 123 -2.24 -4.39 -11.12
N LEU A 124 -2.29 -4.91 -9.91
CA LEU A 124 -1.15 -5.60 -9.30
C LEU A 124 -0.84 -6.91 -10.01
N THR A 125 -1.85 -7.57 -10.55
CA THR A 125 -1.70 -8.89 -11.18
C THR A 125 -1.66 -8.85 -12.70
N ARG A 126 -1.81 -7.68 -13.32
CA ARG A 126 -1.70 -7.55 -14.77
C ARG A 126 -0.35 -8.03 -15.27
N GLY A 127 -0.38 -8.77 -16.36
CA GLY A 127 0.80 -9.22 -17.05
C GLY A 127 1.59 -8.05 -17.65
N ASN A 128 2.87 -8.19 -17.73
CA ASN A 128 3.95 -7.42 -18.32
C ASN A 128 5.17 -7.48 -17.47
#